data_b22d33b31ed2cd5ee443d2281c71b3b5
#
_entry.id   b22d33b31ed2cd5ee443d2281c71b3b5
#
_cell.length_a   1.000
_cell.length_b   1.000
_cell.length_c   1.000
_cell.angle_alpha   90.00
_cell.angle_beta   90.00
_cell.angle_gamma   90.00
#
_symmetry.space_group_name_H-M   'P 1'
#
loop_
_entity.id
_entity.type
_entity.pdbx_description
1 polymer ?
#
loop_
_entity_poly.entity_id
_entity_poly.type
_entity_poly.pdbx_seq_one_letter_code
_entity_poly.pdbx_strand_id
1 'polypeptide(L)'
;MAETECEYDVIIIGGGPVGVGLAIDLAIHGHRSIIVERHKTIQRIPKGQNLTPRTGEHFRRWGVTDAIRAAAPIPRSYGSGGMATYGSFLSDYHYEWFNRAKIINYYAATNERLPQYKTEAVLRARAAADDHITLLMGWSFAALTQNEDGVTVTIAETKGTGQRALTARYLVGCDGARSPVRAAAGITQTVDPHDRLMALLVFHSQQLDEKLSIYGEKAIFNAINPELKGYWQFLGRVDLDCNWFFHAPVPPGTTRDNFDFRTFLEKAVGAPIDIAFEYVGFWELRLSLADSYGTGRVFIAGDAAHSHPPYGGYGVNTGFEDARNLSWKLSACLDGWGGAQ
;
A
#
# COMPACT_ATOMS: atom_id res chain seq x y z
N MET A 1 14.87 39.93 -8.83
CA MET A 1 15.40 38.95 -7.85
C MET A 1 15.75 37.72 -8.66
N ALA A 2 16.95 37.16 -8.50
CA ALA A 2 17.28 35.90 -9.19
C ALA A 2 16.31 34.80 -8.69
N GLU A 3 15.57 34.16 -9.60
CA GLU A 3 14.81 32.97 -9.25
C GLU A 3 15.80 31.97 -8.63
N THR A 4 15.53 31.56 -7.42
CA THR A 4 16.32 30.50 -6.78
C THR A 4 16.05 29.23 -7.57
N GLU A 5 17.01 28.83 -8.40
CA GLU A 5 16.88 27.63 -9.24
C GLU A 5 16.71 26.43 -8.30
N CYS A 6 15.49 25.87 -8.28
CA CYS A 6 15.18 24.69 -7.47
C CYS A 6 15.88 23.47 -8.06
N GLU A 7 16.47 22.64 -7.20
CA GLU A 7 17.17 21.42 -7.59
C GLU A 7 16.22 20.40 -8.28
N TYR A 8 14.96 20.37 -7.81
CA TYR A 8 13.90 19.52 -8.34
C TYR A 8 12.60 20.31 -8.52
N ASP A 9 11.70 19.79 -9.36
CA ASP A 9 10.33 20.30 -9.44
C ASP A 9 9.52 19.85 -8.21
N VAL A 10 9.66 18.56 -7.84
CA VAL A 10 8.92 17.95 -6.72
C VAL A 10 9.82 17.08 -5.85
N ILE A 11 9.81 17.33 -4.55
CA ILE A 11 10.35 16.40 -3.54
C ILE A 11 9.20 15.50 -3.07
N ILE A 12 9.42 14.18 -3.04
CA ILE A 12 8.45 13.18 -2.58
C ILE A 12 9.03 12.46 -1.37
N ILE A 13 8.36 12.55 -0.22
CA ILE A 13 8.76 11.82 1.00
C ILE A 13 7.95 10.54 1.09
N GLY A 14 8.66 9.39 0.99
CA GLY A 14 8.10 8.06 1.00
C GLY A 14 8.21 7.36 -0.35
N GLY A 15 9.06 6.32 -0.42
CA GLY A 15 9.28 5.47 -1.60
C GLY A 15 8.40 4.22 -1.62
N GLY A 16 7.22 4.28 -1.01
CA GLY A 16 6.16 3.28 -1.15
C GLY A 16 5.44 3.38 -2.51
N PRO A 17 4.43 2.52 -2.76
CA PRO A 17 3.76 2.46 -4.06
C PRO A 17 3.23 3.80 -4.55
N VAL A 18 2.64 4.59 -3.66
CA VAL A 18 2.00 5.88 -3.98
C VAL A 18 3.04 6.91 -4.40
N GLY A 19 4.12 7.07 -3.61
CA GLY A 19 5.18 8.05 -3.93
C GLY A 19 5.93 7.70 -5.21
N VAL A 20 6.20 6.41 -5.44
CA VAL A 20 6.85 5.97 -6.68
C VAL A 20 5.91 6.13 -7.88
N GLY A 21 4.61 5.80 -7.72
CA GLY A 21 3.59 6.04 -8.76
C GLY A 21 3.47 7.52 -9.13
N LEU A 22 3.49 8.42 -8.12
CA LEU A 22 3.48 9.86 -8.34
C LEU A 22 4.71 10.32 -9.13
N ALA A 23 5.91 9.86 -8.76
CA ALA A 23 7.13 10.21 -9.47
C ALA A 23 7.12 9.76 -10.93
N ILE A 24 6.66 8.52 -11.20
CA ILE A 24 6.54 8.00 -12.56
C ILE A 24 5.55 8.86 -13.37
N ASP A 25 4.42 9.24 -12.79
CA ASP A 25 3.41 10.02 -13.50
C ASP A 25 3.88 11.47 -13.75
N LEU A 26 4.63 12.09 -12.83
CA LEU A 26 5.31 13.38 -13.03
C LEU A 26 6.36 13.29 -14.14
N ALA A 27 7.16 12.23 -14.18
CA ALA A 27 8.16 12.01 -15.22
C ALA A 27 7.53 11.86 -16.62
N ILE A 28 6.34 11.24 -16.73
CA ILE A 28 5.57 11.20 -17.99
C ILE A 28 5.19 12.62 -18.49
N HIS A 29 5.07 13.56 -17.57
CA HIS A 29 4.84 14.98 -17.89
C HIS A 29 6.13 15.79 -18.05
N GLY A 30 7.31 15.17 -17.94
CA GLY A 30 8.62 15.80 -18.10
C GLY A 30 9.17 16.50 -16.88
N HIS A 31 8.57 16.32 -15.70
CA HIS A 31 8.99 16.97 -14.46
C HIS A 31 9.99 16.13 -13.67
N ARG A 32 10.98 16.81 -13.07
CA ARG A 32 12.04 16.20 -12.27
C ARG A 32 11.61 16.04 -10.82
N SER A 33 11.75 14.84 -10.29
CA SER A 33 11.43 14.54 -8.89
C SER A 33 12.52 13.77 -8.17
N ILE A 34 12.58 13.94 -6.84
CA ILE A 34 13.39 13.13 -5.95
C ILE A 34 12.50 12.42 -4.95
N ILE A 35 12.67 11.10 -4.82
CA ILE A 35 12.02 10.28 -3.80
C ILE A 35 13.01 10.08 -2.64
N VAL A 36 12.61 10.50 -1.45
CA VAL A 36 13.32 10.26 -0.20
C VAL A 36 12.66 9.12 0.56
N GLU A 37 13.37 8.00 0.73
CA GLU A 37 12.85 6.81 1.39
C GLU A 37 13.78 6.37 2.53
N ARG A 38 13.20 6.16 3.72
CA ARG A 38 13.96 5.79 4.93
C ARG A 38 14.54 4.37 4.90
N HIS A 39 13.89 3.46 4.18
CA HIS A 39 14.34 2.07 4.07
C HIS A 39 15.21 1.88 2.83
N LYS A 40 16.39 1.27 3.00
CA LYS A 40 17.28 0.93 1.87
C LYS A 40 16.72 -0.22 1.03
N THR A 41 15.95 -1.10 1.64
CA THR A 41 15.39 -2.30 1.01
C THR A 41 13.88 -2.37 1.17
N ILE A 42 13.22 -3.02 0.24
CA ILE A 42 11.78 -3.27 0.30
C ILE A 42 11.48 -4.30 1.40
N GLN A 43 10.50 -4.00 2.23
CA GLN A 43 10.07 -4.92 3.30
C GLN A 43 9.17 -6.02 2.72
N ARG A 44 9.55 -7.29 2.93
CA ARG A 44 8.82 -8.45 2.41
C ARG A 44 7.61 -8.86 3.25
N ILE A 45 6.80 -7.89 3.66
CA ILE A 45 5.53 -8.15 4.34
C ILE A 45 4.43 -8.08 3.28
N PRO A 46 3.60 -9.13 3.10
CA PRO A 46 2.58 -9.17 2.05
C PRO A 46 1.37 -8.31 2.43
N LYS A 47 1.51 -7.00 2.23
CA LYS A 47 0.41 -6.02 2.34
C LYS A 47 -0.22 -5.81 0.98
N GLY A 48 -1.42 -5.21 0.93
CA GLY A 48 -2.01 -4.62 -0.26
C GLY A 48 -1.95 -5.47 -1.53
N GLN A 49 -2.46 -6.71 -1.49
CA GLN A 49 -2.32 -7.65 -2.61
C GLN A 49 -3.35 -7.50 -3.73
N ASN A 50 -4.47 -6.83 -3.47
CA ASN A 50 -5.54 -6.69 -4.46
C ASN A 50 -5.36 -5.38 -5.22
N LEU A 51 -5.10 -5.46 -6.51
CA LEU A 51 -4.96 -4.33 -7.42
C LEU A 51 -6.18 -4.29 -8.33
N THR A 52 -6.95 -3.21 -8.25
CA THR A 52 -8.22 -3.07 -8.97
C THR A 52 -8.02 -2.90 -10.48
N PRO A 53 -9.06 -3.07 -11.32
CA PRO A 53 -8.97 -2.77 -12.74
C PRO A 53 -8.52 -1.33 -13.00
N ARG A 54 -8.98 -0.39 -12.18
CA ARG A 54 -8.56 1.02 -12.28
C ARG A 54 -7.06 1.20 -12.05
N THR A 55 -6.51 0.52 -11.04
CA THR A 55 -5.05 0.48 -10.85
C THR A 55 -4.32 -0.16 -12.04
N GLY A 56 -4.92 -1.17 -12.66
CA GLY A 56 -4.41 -1.76 -13.91
C GLY A 56 -4.33 -0.74 -15.07
N GLU A 57 -5.25 0.21 -15.13
CA GLU A 57 -5.19 1.31 -16.09
C GLU A 57 -4.02 2.28 -15.81
N HIS A 58 -3.71 2.55 -14.53
CA HIS A 58 -2.50 3.30 -14.16
C HIS A 58 -1.23 2.55 -14.54
N PHE A 59 -1.17 1.24 -14.29
CA PHE A 59 -0.02 0.42 -14.70
C PHE A 59 0.19 0.41 -16.21
N ARG A 60 -0.89 0.41 -16.99
CA ARG A 60 -0.81 0.55 -18.44
C ARG A 60 -0.23 1.92 -18.84
N ARG A 61 -0.68 3.00 -18.21
CA ARG A 61 -0.15 4.34 -18.44
C ARG A 61 1.33 4.45 -18.07
N TRP A 62 1.74 3.84 -16.97
CA TRP A 62 3.13 3.85 -16.49
C TRP A 62 4.05 2.88 -17.24
N GLY A 63 3.49 2.08 -18.15
CA GLY A 63 4.24 1.10 -18.94
C GLY A 63 4.74 -0.11 -18.15
N VAL A 64 4.08 -0.46 -17.03
CA VAL A 64 4.54 -1.53 -16.13
C VAL A 64 3.63 -2.76 -16.11
N THR A 65 2.57 -2.82 -16.90
CA THR A 65 1.57 -3.89 -16.87
C THR A 65 2.19 -5.28 -17.04
N ASP A 66 3.07 -5.46 -18.02
CA ASP A 66 3.68 -6.77 -18.30
C ASP A 66 4.66 -7.17 -17.20
N ALA A 67 5.43 -6.22 -16.66
CA ALA A 67 6.33 -6.46 -15.54
C ALA A 67 5.57 -6.83 -14.25
N ILE A 68 4.42 -6.18 -13.97
CA ILE A 68 3.52 -6.52 -12.86
C ILE A 68 3.00 -7.96 -13.01
N ARG A 69 2.56 -8.33 -14.21
CA ARG A 69 2.07 -9.68 -14.50
C ARG A 69 3.14 -10.74 -14.38
N ALA A 70 4.34 -10.45 -14.90
CA ALA A 70 5.48 -11.34 -14.78
C ALA A 70 5.97 -11.52 -13.33
N ALA A 71 5.78 -10.52 -12.48
CA ALA A 71 6.14 -10.58 -11.06
C ALA A 71 5.10 -11.29 -10.18
N ALA A 72 3.88 -11.55 -10.69
CA ALA A 72 2.80 -12.16 -9.93
C ALA A 72 3.15 -13.62 -9.54
N PRO A 73 3.18 -13.95 -8.24
CA PRO A 73 3.55 -15.28 -7.77
C PRO A 73 2.40 -16.31 -7.87
N ILE A 74 1.20 -15.84 -8.19
CA ILE A 74 -0.01 -16.67 -8.32
C ILE A 74 -0.56 -16.49 -9.73
N PRO A 75 -0.80 -17.59 -10.47
CA PRO A 75 -1.38 -17.54 -11.81
C PRO A 75 -2.76 -16.88 -11.84
N ARG A 76 -3.09 -16.25 -12.97
CA ARG A 76 -4.38 -15.59 -13.16
C ARG A 76 -5.58 -16.54 -13.10
N SER A 77 -5.38 -17.84 -13.30
CA SER A 77 -6.41 -18.87 -13.14
C SER A 77 -7.00 -18.92 -11.74
N TYR A 78 -6.20 -18.61 -10.70
CA TYR A 78 -6.68 -18.45 -9.32
C TYR A 78 -7.64 -17.28 -9.16
N GLY A 79 -7.70 -16.39 -10.15
CA GLY A 79 -8.63 -15.31 -10.21
C GLY A 79 -8.45 -14.27 -9.13
N SER A 80 -9.34 -13.30 -9.14
CA SER A 80 -9.48 -12.29 -8.09
C SER A 80 -10.67 -12.58 -7.16
N GLY A 81 -11.33 -13.71 -7.33
CA GLY A 81 -12.39 -14.24 -6.48
C GLY A 81 -11.84 -15.06 -5.32
N GLY A 82 -12.73 -15.52 -4.45
CA GLY A 82 -12.39 -16.32 -3.29
C GLY A 82 -13.57 -17.10 -2.77
N MET A 83 -13.37 -17.73 -1.62
CA MET A 83 -14.40 -18.43 -0.88
C MET A 83 -14.81 -17.65 0.36
N ALA A 84 -16.10 -17.57 0.61
CA ALA A 84 -16.65 -17.18 1.90
C ALA A 84 -17.19 -18.42 2.58
N THR A 85 -16.83 -18.60 3.85
CA THR A 85 -17.20 -19.76 4.66
C THR A 85 -17.84 -19.28 5.96
N TYR A 86 -18.62 -20.13 6.60
CA TYR A 86 -19.26 -19.83 7.87
C TYR A 86 -18.71 -20.77 8.96
N GLY A 87 -18.18 -20.18 10.03
CA GLY A 87 -17.56 -20.89 11.14
C GLY A 87 -16.06 -21.05 11.00
N SER A 88 -15.61 -21.81 10.01
CA SER A 88 -14.18 -22.06 9.73
C SER A 88 -13.92 -22.07 8.24
N PHE A 89 -12.65 -22.04 7.81
CA PHE A 89 -12.28 -22.09 6.39
C PHE A 89 -12.61 -23.42 5.72
N LEU A 90 -12.72 -24.51 6.46
CA LEU A 90 -13.07 -25.84 5.97
C LEU A 90 -14.55 -26.20 6.23
N SER A 91 -15.40 -25.22 6.44
CA SER A 91 -16.83 -25.43 6.65
C SER A 91 -17.53 -25.98 5.40
N ASP A 92 -18.49 -26.89 5.61
CA ASP A 92 -19.37 -27.37 4.55
C ASP A 92 -20.31 -26.25 4.03
N TYR A 93 -20.54 -25.21 4.85
CA TYR A 93 -21.32 -24.06 4.45
C TYR A 93 -20.43 -22.98 3.87
N HIS A 94 -20.36 -22.93 2.55
CA HIS A 94 -19.49 -22.02 1.81
C HIS A 94 -20.08 -21.61 0.47
N TYR A 95 -19.60 -20.50 -0.10
CA TYR A 95 -19.96 -19.99 -1.42
C TYR A 95 -18.82 -19.20 -2.06
N GLU A 96 -18.87 -19.09 -3.38
CA GLU A 96 -17.91 -18.25 -4.10
C GLU A 96 -18.16 -16.77 -3.83
N TRP A 97 -17.10 -16.06 -3.54
CA TRP A 97 -17.10 -14.64 -3.24
C TRP A 97 -16.30 -13.86 -4.29
N PHE A 98 -16.73 -12.63 -4.61
CA PHE A 98 -16.14 -11.81 -5.66
C PHE A 98 -16.12 -12.46 -7.06
N ASN A 99 -17.28 -12.72 -7.63
CA ASN A 99 -17.35 -13.16 -9.03
C ASN A 99 -17.10 -11.99 -9.99
N ARG A 100 -15.81 -11.66 -10.16
CA ARG A 100 -15.37 -10.53 -10.99
C ARG A 100 -15.44 -10.79 -12.49
N ALA A 101 -15.61 -12.03 -12.91
CA ALA A 101 -15.83 -12.37 -14.31
C ALA A 101 -17.05 -11.66 -14.89
N LYS A 102 -18.06 -11.38 -14.06
CA LYS A 102 -19.29 -10.67 -14.49
C LYS A 102 -19.08 -9.20 -14.85
N ILE A 103 -18.01 -8.58 -14.37
CA ILE A 103 -17.76 -7.13 -14.55
C ILE A 103 -16.56 -6.82 -15.44
N ILE A 104 -15.86 -7.84 -15.93
CA ILE A 104 -14.61 -7.66 -16.71
C ILE A 104 -14.82 -6.80 -17.96
N ASN A 105 -16.00 -6.86 -18.58
CA ASN A 105 -16.33 -6.12 -19.80
C ASN A 105 -16.57 -4.61 -19.56
N TYR A 106 -16.64 -4.17 -18.30
CA TYR A 106 -16.83 -2.75 -17.97
C TYR A 106 -15.51 -2.00 -17.75
N TYR A 107 -14.36 -2.69 -17.84
CA TYR A 107 -13.04 -2.11 -17.58
C TYR A 107 -12.07 -2.36 -18.73
N ALA A 108 -11.22 -1.40 -18.99
CA ALA A 108 -10.13 -1.52 -19.98
C ALA A 108 -8.96 -2.39 -19.49
N ALA A 109 -8.85 -2.61 -18.18
CA ALA A 109 -7.85 -3.46 -17.55
C ALA A 109 -8.52 -4.49 -16.63
N THR A 110 -7.79 -5.50 -16.23
CA THR A 110 -8.25 -6.51 -15.28
C THR A 110 -7.62 -6.30 -13.91
N ASN A 111 -8.20 -6.90 -12.88
CA ASN A 111 -7.53 -7.01 -11.59
C ASN A 111 -6.21 -7.75 -11.74
N GLU A 112 -5.23 -7.28 -11.00
CA GLU A 112 -3.99 -7.99 -10.76
C GLU A 112 -3.87 -8.33 -9.27
N ARG A 113 -3.16 -9.40 -8.94
CA ARG A 113 -2.95 -9.83 -7.57
C ARG A 113 -1.51 -10.22 -7.34
N LEU A 114 -0.84 -9.46 -6.52
CA LEU A 114 0.52 -9.77 -6.05
C LEU A 114 0.81 -9.05 -4.74
N PRO A 115 1.71 -9.59 -3.89
CA PRO A 115 2.11 -8.91 -2.67
C PRO A 115 2.68 -7.52 -2.95
N GLN A 116 2.40 -6.54 -2.10
CA GLN A 116 2.82 -5.15 -2.28
C GLN A 116 4.31 -5.01 -2.55
N TYR A 117 5.17 -5.79 -1.89
CA TYR A 117 6.62 -5.74 -2.12
C TYR A 117 7.03 -6.10 -3.55
N LYS A 118 6.26 -6.94 -4.25
CA LYS A 118 6.47 -7.24 -5.67
C LYS A 118 6.07 -6.06 -6.54
N THR A 119 4.93 -5.44 -6.24
CA THR A 119 4.47 -4.19 -6.89
C THR A 119 5.50 -3.09 -6.71
N GLU A 120 5.99 -2.87 -5.48
CA GLU A 120 7.04 -1.89 -5.19
C GLU A 120 8.32 -2.15 -5.97
N ALA A 121 8.75 -3.42 -6.08
CA ALA A 121 9.95 -3.76 -6.83
C ALA A 121 9.84 -3.37 -8.31
N VAL A 122 8.71 -3.68 -8.94
CA VAL A 122 8.44 -3.31 -10.33
C VAL A 122 8.39 -1.79 -10.52
N LEU A 123 7.67 -1.09 -9.65
CA LEU A 123 7.56 0.37 -9.75
C LEU A 123 8.90 1.07 -9.51
N ARG A 124 9.69 0.62 -8.53
CA ARG A 124 11.03 1.18 -8.26
C ARG A 124 12.01 0.90 -9.41
N ALA A 125 11.92 -0.28 -10.05
CA ALA A 125 12.73 -0.57 -11.24
C ALA A 125 12.37 0.35 -12.41
N ARG A 126 11.08 0.62 -12.62
CA ARG A 126 10.61 1.59 -13.64
C ARG A 126 11.07 3.01 -13.31
N ALA A 127 10.98 3.43 -12.03
CA ALA A 127 11.44 4.75 -11.61
C ALA A 127 12.95 4.90 -11.74
N ALA A 128 13.74 3.88 -11.40
CA ALA A 128 15.20 3.90 -11.52
C ALA A 128 15.70 3.95 -12.97
N ALA A 129 14.86 3.59 -13.94
CA ALA A 129 15.18 3.65 -15.37
C ALA A 129 14.77 4.98 -16.03
N ASP A 130 14.31 5.97 -15.26
CA ASP A 130 13.85 7.26 -15.77
C ASP A 130 14.74 8.40 -15.27
N ASP A 131 15.34 9.15 -16.17
CA ASP A 131 16.30 10.21 -15.85
C ASP A 131 15.66 11.41 -15.12
N HIS A 132 14.33 11.53 -15.12
CA HIS A 132 13.60 12.56 -14.36
C HIS A 132 13.42 12.18 -12.88
N ILE A 133 13.75 10.95 -12.47
CA ILE A 133 13.49 10.45 -11.12
C ILE A 133 14.80 10.13 -10.40
N THR A 134 15.03 10.81 -9.28
CA THR A 134 16.12 10.48 -8.36
C THR A 134 15.60 9.65 -7.20
N LEU A 135 16.19 8.47 -6.95
CA LEU A 135 15.86 7.62 -5.80
C LEU A 135 16.92 7.78 -4.70
N LEU A 136 16.55 8.37 -3.58
CA LEU A 136 17.41 8.58 -2.42
C LEU A 136 16.96 7.69 -1.26
N MET A 137 17.58 6.51 -1.13
CA MET A 137 17.25 5.49 -0.15
C MET A 137 18.10 5.60 1.11
N GLY A 138 17.52 5.30 2.29
CA GLY A 138 18.18 5.37 3.59
C GLY A 138 18.18 6.76 4.20
N TRP A 139 17.31 7.65 3.72
CA TRP A 139 17.12 9.00 4.21
C TRP A 139 15.68 9.22 4.67
N SER A 140 15.49 9.98 5.73
CA SER A 140 14.20 10.33 6.30
C SER A 140 13.99 11.84 6.33
N PHE A 141 12.74 12.26 6.23
CA PHE A 141 12.32 13.64 6.46
C PHE A 141 12.65 14.08 7.89
N ALA A 142 13.16 15.29 8.04
CA ALA A 142 13.46 15.90 9.34
C ALA A 142 12.71 17.22 9.55
N ALA A 143 12.70 18.11 8.56
CA ALA A 143 12.05 19.42 8.65
C ALA A 143 11.70 19.96 7.26
N LEU A 144 10.79 20.93 7.22
CA LEU A 144 10.49 21.71 6.02
C LEU A 144 10.36 23.21 6.36
N THR A 145 10.65 24.02 5.37
CA THR A 145 10.23 25.43 5.27
C THR A 145 9.70 25.69 3.87
N GLN A 146 8.79 26.63 3.73
CA GLN A 146 8.26 27.04 2.42
C GLN A 146 8.10 28.55 2.34
N ASN A 147 8.17 29.10 1.13
CA ASN A 147 7.88 30.49 0.80
C ASN A 147 7.13 30.57 -0.55
N GLU A 148 7.04 31.75 -1.14
CA GLU A 148 6.37 31.96 -2.43
C GLU A 148 7.10 31.31 -3.61
N ASP A 149 8.41 31.04 -3.51
CA ASP A 149 9.23 30.50 -4.60
C ASP A 149 9.29 28.96 -4.56
N GLY A 150 9.29 28.34 -3.35
CA GLY A 150 9.45 26.91 -3.24
C GLY A 150 9.44 26.37 -1.80
N VAL A 151 9.95 25.16 -1.68
CA VAL A 151 10.10 24.45 -0.42
C VAL A 151 11.58 24.07 -0.21
N THR A 152 12.02 24.13 1.04
CA THR A 152 13.31 23.55 1.47
C THR A 152 13.02 22.45 2.47
N VAL A 153 13.53 21.25 2.19
CA VAL A 153 13.34 20.06 3.01
C VAL A 153 14.68 19.62 3.58
N THR A 154 14.77 19.54 4.90
CA THR A 154 15.90 18.91 5.57
C THR A 154 15.64 17.42 5.69
N ILE A 155 16.59 16.62 5.23
CA ILE A 155 16.59 15.16 5.35
C ILE A 155 17.78 14.68 6.16
N ALA A 156 17.62 13.55 6.86
CA ALA A 156 18.66 12.95 7.69
C ALA A 156 18.87 11.48 7.31
N GLU A 157 20.10 11.02 7.38
CA GLU A 157 20.42 9.59 7.22
C GLU A 157 19.70 8.76 8.28
N THR A 158 19.06 7.67 7.88
CA THR A 158 18.38 6.74 8.79
C THR A 158 19.38 5.98 9.69
N LYS A 159 20.59 5.74 9.17
CA LYS A 159 21.71 5.12 9.87
C LYS A 159 22.97 5.96 9.62
N GLY A 160 23.19 6.95 10.46
CA GLY A 160 24.30 7.89 10.33
C GLY A 160 23.97 9.25 10.96
N THR A 161 24.84 10.23 10.77
CA THR A 161 24.70 11.59 11.28
C THR A 161 24.55 12.62 10.17
N GLY A 162 24.55 12.19 8.91
CA GLY A 162 24.47 13.07 7.76
C GLY A 162 23.12 13.76 7.67
N GLN A 163 23.16 15.05 7.33
CA GLN A 163 21.98 15.84 7.00
C GLN A 163 22.19 16.55 5.66
N ARG A 164 21.12 16.75 4.91
CA ARG A 164 21.11 17.49 3.65
C ARG A 164 19.87 18.36 3.55
N ALA A 165 20.00 19.52 2.91
CA ALA A 165 18.88 20.31 2.47
C ALA A 165 18.61 20.03 0.98
N LEU A 166 17.37 19.88 0.62
CA LEU A 166 16.88 19.74 -0.76
C LEU A 166 15.91 20.87 -1.04
N THR A 167 15.93 21.41 -2.26
CA THR A 167 15.02 22.47 -2.68
C THR A 167 14.16 22.04 -3.86
N ALA A 168 12.88 22.39 -3.83
CA ALA A 168 11.96 22.10 -4.93
C ALA A 168 10.83 23.15 -4.98
N ARG A 169 10.08 23.14 -6.08
CA ARG A 169 8.87 23.98 -6.21
C ARG A 169 7.72 23.45 -5.35
N TYR A 170 7.65 22.12 -5.17
CA TYR A 170 6.61 21.46 -4.36
C TYR A 170 7.18 20.31 -3.54
N LEU A 171 6.49 20.01 -2.43
CA LEU A 171 6.74 18.83 -1.59
C LEU A 171 5.48 17.98 -1.53
N VAL A 172 5.61 16.65 -1.68
CA VAL A 172 4.51 15.71 -1.46
C VAL A 172 4.89 14.66 -0.41
N GLY A 173 4.11 14.59 0.69
CA GLY A 173 4.21 13.55 1.70
C GLY A 173 3.43 12.31 1.28
N CYS A 174 4.15 11.23 0.94
CA CYS A 174 3.63 9.88 0.71
C CYS A 174 4.15 8.91 1.79
N ASP A 175 4.37 9.42 3.00
CA ASP A 175 5.14 8.84 4.10
C ASP A 175 4.29 8.03 5.10
N GLY A 176 3.06 7.73 4.70
CA GLY A 176 2.17 6.79 5.39
C GLY A 176 1.35 7.43 6.52
N ALA A 177 0.56 6.61 7.20
CA ALA A 177 -0.47 7.04 8.14
C ALA A 177 0.05 7.91 9.32
N ARG A 178 1.33 7.77 9.68
CA ARG A 178 2.01 8.59 10.71
C ARG A 178 2.86 9.70 10.10
N SER A 179 2.42 10.29 9.00
CA SER A 179 3.15 11.25 8.18
C SER A 179 3.78 12.39 8.99
N PRO A 180 5.11 12.44 9.09
CA PRO A 180 5.81 13.61 9.62
C PRO A 180 5.67 14.84 8.73
N VAL A 181 5.51 14.69 7.40
CA VAL A 181 5.25 15.80 6.48
C VAL A 181 3.91 16.45 6.81
N ARG A 182 2.83 15.66 6.97
CA ARG A 182 1.52 16.17 7.38
C ARG A 182 1.62 16.99 8.67
N ALA A 183 2.29 16.43 9.69
CA ALA A 183 2.45 17.09 10.98
C ALA A 183 3.25 18.41 10.86
N ALA A 184 4.37 18.40 10.13
CA ALA A 184 5.21 19.58 9.93
C ALA A 184 4.51 20.67 9.10
N ALA A 185 3.60 20.28 8.20
CA ALA A 185 2.78 21.20 7.41
C ALA A 185 1.59 21.77 8.20
N GLY A 186 1.38 21.35 9.46
CA GLY A 186 0.26 21.78 10.30
C GLY A 186 -1.11 21.26 9.83
N ILE A 187 -1.13 20.25 8.99
CA ILE A 187 -2.36 19.64 8.50
C ILE A 187 -2.91 18.68 9.57
N THR A 188 -4.06 18.97 10.09
CA THR A 188 -4.80 18.15 11.05
C THR A 188 -5.54 17.01 10.36
N GLN A 189 -6.00 16.05 11.13
CA GLN A 189 -6.80 14.93 10.62
C GLN A 189 -7.90 14.54 11.60
N THR A 190 -9.04 14.17 11.07
CA THR A 190 -10.09 13.50 11.81
C THR A 190 -9.77 12.01 11.87
N VAL A 191 -9.85 11.44 13.06
CA VAL A 191 -9.62 9.99 13.29
C VAL A 191 -10.84 9.40 13.97
N ASP A 192 -11.44 8.40 13.34
CA ASP A 192 -12.47 7.57 13.93
C ASP A 192 -11.82 6.25 14.39
N PRO A 193 -11.59 6.07 15.71
CA PRO A 193 -10.97 4.88 16.24
C PRO A 193 -11.96 3.72 16.19
N HIS A 194 -11.55 2.63 15.60
CA HIS A 194 -12.22 1.35 15.77
C HIS A 194 -11.56 0.58 16.92
N ASP A 195 -12.36 0.07 17.87
CA ASP A 195 -11.88 -0.68 19.04
C ASP A 195 -11.37 -2.09 18.68
N ARG A 196 -10.66 -2.23 17.56
CA ARG A 196 -10.20 -3.53 17.08
C ARG A 196 -8.71 -3.54 16.82
N LEU A 197 -8.03 -4.35 17.60
CA LEU A 197 -6.67 -4.79 17.32
C LEU A 197 -6.75 -5.94 16.32
N MET A 198 -5.99 -5.83 15.24
CA MET A 198 -5.90 -6.84 14.19
C MET A 198 -4.51 -7.48 14.22
N ALA A 199 -4.47 -8.79 14.10
CA ALA A 199 -3.23 -9.53 13.85
C ALA A 199 -3.03 -9.77 12.35
N LEU A 200 -1.78 -9.68 11.90
CA LEU A 200 -1.30 -10.20 10.62
C LEU A 200 -0.30 -11.31 10.91
N LEU A 201 -0.65 -12.53 10.51
CA LEU A 201 0.24 -13.67 10.53
C LEU A 201 0.72 -13.94 9.12
N VAL A 202 2.03 -14.16 8.93
CA VAL A 202 2.58 -14.74 7.70
C VAL A 202 3.25 -16.04 8.08
N PHE A 203 2.94 -17.10 7.37
CA PHE A 203 3.36 -18.44 7.74
C PHE A 203 3.41 -19.36 6.52
N HIS A 204 4.17 -20.43 6.64
CA HIS A 204 4.18 -21.54 5.69
C HIS A 204 3.35 -22.71 6.25
N SER A 205 2.56 -23.36 5.38
CA SER A 205 1.78 -24.55 5.71
C SER A 205 1.44 -25.33 4.44
N GLN A 206 2.00 -26.53 4.30
CA GLN A 206 1.68 -27.44 3.21
C GLN A 206 0.33 -28.12 3.45
N GLN A 207 0.05 -28.55 4.68
CA GLN A 207 -1.22 -29.21 5.02
C GLN A 207 -2.43 -28.28 4.79
N LEU A 208 -2.26 -26.96 4.98
CA LEU A 208 -3.31 -25.99 4.67
C LEU A 208 -3.58 -25.95 3.17
N ASP A 209 -2.54 -26.00 2.34
CA ASP A 209 -2.67 -26.05 0.89
C ASP A 209 -3.45 -27.27 0.43
N GLU A 210 -3.08 -28.43 0.94
CA GLU A 210 -3.74 -29.70 0.66
C GLU A 210 -5.22 -29.68 1.06
N LYS A 211 -5.53 -29.18 2.27
CA LYS A 211 -6.91 -29.11 2.78
C LYS A 211 -7.79 -28.13 1.98
N LEU A 212 -7.26 -26.97 1.57
CA LEU A 212 -8.01 -25.97 0.82
C LEU A 212 -8.12 -26.29 -0.68
N SER A 213 -7.42 -27.31 -1.17
CA SER A 213 -7.53 -27.79 -2.57
C SER A 213 -8.94 -28.21 -2.98
N ILE A 214 -9.79 -28.57 -2.01
CA ILE A 214 -11.23 -28.89 -2.23
C ILE A 214 -12.00 -27.74 -2.90
N TYR A 215 -11.54 -26.51 -2.75
CA TYR A 215 -12.16 -25.32 -3.36
C TYR A 215 -11.60 -24.99 -4.76
N GLY A 216 -10.64 -25.80 -5.26
CA GLY A 216 -9.96 -25.54 -6.53
C GLY A 216 -9.01 -24.35 -6.46
N GLU A 217 -8.77 -23.72 -7.60
CA GLU A 217 -7.83 -22.59 -7.73
C GLU A 217 -8.37 -21.31 -7.09
N LYS A 218 -8.29 -21.20 -5.77
CA LYS A 218 -8.69 -20.01 -5.00
C LYS A 218 -7.50 -19.41 -4.26
N ALA A 219 -7.38 -18.08 -4.33
CA ALA A 219 -6.27 -17.37 -3.69
C ALA A 219 -6.66 -16.72 -2.36
N ILE A 220 -7.95 -16.50 -2.09
CA ILE A 220 -8.44 -15.83 -0.88
C ILE A 220 -9.65 -16.54 -0.28
N PHE A 221 -9.74 -16.46 1.06
CA PHE A 221 -10.77 -17.11 1.85
C PHE A 221 -11.20 -16.15 2.98
N ASN A 222 -12.51 -16.04 3.17
CA ASN A 222 -13.10 -15.31 4.29
C ASN A 222 -13.92 -16.25 5.14
N ALA A 223 -13.65 -16.30 6.44
CA ALA A 223 -14.52 -16.96 7.38
C ALA A 223 -15.34 -15.94 8.17
N ILE A 224 -16.64 -16.13 8.18
CA ILE A 224 -17.63 -15.36 8.94
C ILE A 224 -18.07 -16.20 10.12
N ASN A 225 -18.11 -15.60 11.32
CA ASN A 225 -18.45 -16.30 12.54
C ASN A 225 -19.15 -15.31 13.49
N PRO A 226 -20.26 -15.69 14.19
CA PRO A 226 -20.94 -14.82 15.14
C PRO A 226 -20.04 -14.30 16.26
N GLU A 227 -19.04 -15.09 16.71
CA GLU A 227 -18.07 -14.70 17.71
C GLU A 227 -17.25 -13.48 17.30
N LEU A 228 -17.11 -13.22 15.99
CA LEU A 228 -16.38 -12.08 15.44
C LEU A 228 -17.18 -10.77 15.46
N LYS A 229 -18.45 -10.81 15.87
CA LYS A 229 -19.33 -9.63 16.04
C LYS A 229 -19.32 -8.70 14.81
N GLY A 230 -19.55 -9.28 13.62
CA GLY A 230 -19.57 -8.58 12.34
C GLY A 230 -18.22 -8.40 11.67
N TYR A 231 -17.13 -8.86 12.28
CA TYR A 231 -15.82 -8.97 11.63
C TYR A 231 -15.67 -10.34 10.96
N TRP A 232 -14.57 -10.51 10.26
CA TRP A 232 -14.21 -11.74 9.57
C TRP A 232 -12.74 -12.09 9.78
N GLN A 233 -12.42 -13.32 9.51
CA GLN A 233 -11.06 -13.82 9.37
C GLN A 233 -10.74 -13.90 7.88
N PHE A 234 -9.61 -13.35 7.48
CA PHE A 234 -9.20 -13.28 6.09
C PHE A 234 -7.88 -14.02 5.90
N LEU A 235 -7.92 -15.06 5.09
CA LEU A 235 -6.79 -15.90 4.73
C LEU A 235 -6.49 -15.72 3.24
N GLY A 236 -5.21 -15.67 2.89
CA GLY A 236 -4.83 -15.64 1.48
C GLY A 236 -3.47 -16.25 1.21
N ARG A 237 -3.32 -16.73 -0.01
CA ARG A 237 -2.04 -17.20 -0.53
C ARG A 237 -1.13 -15.99 -0.78
N VAL A 238 0.14 -16.11 -0.40
CA VAL A 238 1.21 -15.19 -0.82
C VAL A 238 1.76 -15.64 -2.18
N ASP A 239 1.92 -16.96 -2.35
CA ASP A 239 2.40 -17.63 -3.55
C ASP A 239 1.83 -19.06 -3.64
N LEU A 240 2.36 -19.87 -4.53
CA LEU A 240 2.03 -21.30 -4.64
C LEU A 240 3.04 -22.22 -3.91
N ASP A 241 4.02 -21.65 -3.22
CA ASP A 241 4.99 -22.38 -2.40
C ASP A 241 4.51 -22.53 -0.95
N CYS A 242 3.17 -22.66 -0.76
CA CYS A 242 2.50 -22.83 0.53
C CYS A 242 2.73 -21.69 1.55
N ASN A 243 3.06 -20.49 1.08
CA ASN A 243 3.14 -19.29 1.92
C ASN A 243 1.80 -18.58 2.00
N TRP A 244 1.39 -18.29 3.23
CA TRP A 244 0.07 -17.76 3.55
C TRP A 244 0.16 -16.49 4.38
N PHE A 245 -0.85 -15.64 4.28
CA PHE A 245 -1.12 -14.60 5.25
C PHE A 245 -2.52 -14.76 5.85
N PHE A 246 -2.67 -14.37 7.10
CA PHE A 246 -3.93 -14.42 7.82
C PHE A 246 -4.14 -13.12 8.58
N HIS A 247 -5.28 -12.49 8.39
CA HIS A 247 -5.75 -11.32 9.13
C HIS A 247 -6.96 -11.68 9.97
N ALA A 248 -6.92 -11.34 11.25
CA ALA A 248 -8.06 -11.54 12.13
C ALA A 248 -8.06 -10.54 13.29
N PRO A 249 -9.24 -10.20 13.84
CA PRO A 249 -9.31 -9.45 15.09
C PRO A 249 -8.82 -10.31 16.25
N VAL A 250 -8.07 -9.67 17.15
CA VAL A 250 -7.58 -10.27 18.38
C VAL A 250 -7.97 -9.39 19.59
N PRO A 251 -8.01 -9.94 20.81
CA PRO A 251 -8.31 -9.14 22.01
C PRO A 251 -7.38 -7.93 22.14
N PRO A 252 -7.87 -6.80 22.68
CA PRO A 252 -7.01 -5.68 23.04
C PRO A 252 -5.87 -6.11 23.97
N GLY A 253 -4.66 -5.58 23.76
CA GLY A 253 -3.49 -5.95 24.57
C GLY A 253 -2.82 -7.27 24.17
N THR A 254 -3.25 -7.91 23.08
CA THR A 254 -2.56 -9.07 22.53
C THR A 254 -1.16 -8.69 22.05
N THR A 255 -0.19 -9.51 22.44
CA THR A 255 1.22 -9.41 22.02
C THR A 255 1.68 -10.74 21.42
N ARG A 256 2.92 -10.79 20.93
CA ARG A 256 3.49 -12.03 20.42
C ARG A 256 3.65 -13.12 21.48
N ASP A 257 3.83 -12.71 22.75
CA ASP A 257 4.23 -13.58 23.83
C ASP A 257 3.05 -14.02 24.72
N ASN A 258 1.89 -13.34 24.63
CA ASN A 258 0.74 -13.60 25.49
C ASN A 258 -0.45 -14.24 24.79
N PHE A 259 -0.29 -14.69 23.53
CA PHE A 259 -1.39 -15.23 22.74
C PHE A 259 -0.95 -16.45 21.92
N ASP A 260 -1.76 -17.50 21.96
CA ASP A 260 -1.53 -18.72 21.20
C ASP A 260 -2.06 -18.61 19.77
N PHE A 261 -1.21 -18.08 18.87
CA PHE A 261 -1.55 -17.89 17.46
C PHE A 261 -1.72 -19.23 16.72
N ARG A 262 -1.10 -20.31 17.18
CA ARG A 262 -1.26 -21.66 16.56
C ARG A 262 -2.70 -22.15 16.75
N THR A 263 -3.14 -22.26 18.00
CA THR A 263 -4.53 -22.70 18.31
C THR A 263 -5.56 -21.76 17.69
N PHE A 264 -5.27 -20.44 17.68
CA PHE A 264 -6.16 -19.45 17.06
C PHE A 264 -6.32 -19.67 15.55
N LEU A 265 -5.23 -19.93 14.82
CA LEU A 265 -5.26 -20.19 13.39
C LEU A 265 -5.90 -21.55 13.09
N GLU A 266 -5.58 -22.62 13.83
CA GLU A 266 -6.18 -23.94 13.67
C GLU A 266 -7.70 -23.91 13.89
N LYS A 267 -8.17 -23.13 14.88
CA LYS A 267 -9.61 -22.89 15.09
C LYS A 267 -10.24 -22.20 13.89
N ALA A 268 -9.57 -21.21 13.29
CA ALA A 268 -10.05 -20.52 12.10
C ALA A 268 -10.09 -21.45 10.87
N VAL A 269 -9.11 -22.30 10.74
CA VAL A 269 -9.05 -23.34 9.67
C VAL A 269 -10.14 -24.39 9.88
N GLY A 270 -10.41 -24.80 11.11
CA GLY A 270 -11.32 -25.88 11.47
C GLY A 270 -10.64 -27.25 11.52
N ALA A 271 -9.31 -27.31 11.50
CA ALA A 271 -8.50 -28.52 11.61
C ALA A 271 -7.08 -28.20 12.05
N PRO A 272 -6.37 -29.15 12.68
CA PRO A 272 -4.94 -29.04 12.90
C PRO A 272 -4.18 -28.96 11.57
N ILE A 273 -3.10 -28.16 11.53
CA ILE A 273 -2.21 -27.98 10.39
C ILE A 273 -0.77 -27.79 10.86
N ASP A 274 0.18 -28.06 9.95
CA ASP A 274 1.57 -27.64 10.14
C ASP A 274 1.66 -26.11 10.01
N ILE A 275 2.37 -25.46 10.92
CA ILE A 275 2.54 -24.01 10.88
C ILE A 275 3.99 -23.63 11.17
N ALA A 276 4.63 -22.96 10.23
CA ALA A 276 5.89 -22.28 10.45
C ALA A 276 5.69 -20.78 10.31
N PHE A 277 5.60 -20.05 11.44
CA PHE A 277 5.42 -18.59 11.42
C PHE A 277 6.68 -17.88 10.95
N GLU A 278 6.51 -16.99 9.98
CA GLU A 278 7.57 -16.07 9.49
C GLU A 278 7.41 -14.68 10.08
N TYR A 279 6.16 -14.23 10.25
CA TYR A 279 5.88 -12.90 10.77
C TYR A 279 4.57 -12.88 11.57
N VAL A 280 4.63 -12.18 12.71
CA VAL A 280 3.46 -11.81 13.50
C VAL A 280 3.51 -10.30 13.71
N GLY A 281 2.50 -9.61 13.27
CA GLY A 281 2.37 -8.16 13.42
C GLY A 281 0.99 -7.74 13.83
N PHE A 282 0.88 -6.52 14.33
CA PHE A 282 -0.38 -5.95 14.81
C PHE A 282 -0.61 -4.59 14.18
N TRP A 283 -1.87 -4.26 14.00
CA TRP A 283 -2.30 -2.94 13.57
C TRP A 283 -3.70 -2.65 14.11
N GLU A 284 -3.95 -1.38 14.37
CA GLU A 284 -5.25 -0.91 14.82
C GLU A 284 -6.11 -0.57 13.61
N LEU A 285 -7.34 -1.03 13.63
CA LEU A 285 -8.34 -0.63 12.66
C LEU A 285 -8.75 0.81 12.94
N ARG A 286 -8.58 1.70 11.98
CA ARG A 286 -8.99 3.10 12.12
C ARG A 286 -9.37 3.69 10.76
N LEU A 287 -10.29 4.64 10.79
CA LEU A 287 -10.52 5.58 9.71
C LEU A 287 -9.78 6.87 10.03
N SER A 288 -9.04 7.41 9.10
CA SER A 288 -8.52 8.76 9.25
C SER A 288 -8.61 9.50 7.92
N LEU A 289 -8.93 10.77 8.01
CA LEU A 289 -9.01 11.68 6.88
C LEU A 289 -8.33 12.99 7.28
N ALA A 290 -7.39 13.46 6.50
CA ALA A 290 -6.80 14.78 6.67
C ALA A 290 -7.83 15.87 6.37
N ASP A 291 -7.82 16.92 7.16
CA ASP A 291 -8.77 18.03 7.01
C ASP A 291 -8.45 18.90 5.79
N SER A 292 -7.21 18.77 5.27
CA SER A 292 -6.76 19.34 3.99
C SER A 292 -5.74 18.41 3.34
N TYR A 293 -5.71 18.36 2.02
CA TYR A 293 -4.71 17.62 1.26
C TYR A 293 -3.46 18.43 0.92
N GLY A 294 -3.44 19.70 1.30
CA GLY A 294 -2.28 20.54 1.09
C GLY A 294 -2.38 21.89 1.80
N THR A 295 -1.22 22.55 1.94
CA THR A 295 -1.07 23.90 2.43
C THR A 295 0.10 24.57 1.71
N GLY A 296 -0.15 25.66 1.00
CA GLY A 296 0.87 26.33 0.17
C GLY A 296 1.43 25.37 -0.90
N ARG A 297 2.71 25.06 -0.78
CA ARG A 297 3.44 24.20 -1.73
C ARG A 297 3.64 22.77 -1.22
N VAL A 298 3.03 22.42 -0.10
CA VAL A 298 3.13 21.10 0.52
C VAL A 298 1.81 20.35 0.36
N PHE A 299 1.87 19.15 -0.19
CA PHE A 299 0.73 18.25 -0.39
C PHE A 299 0.98 16.90 0.30
N ILE A 300 -0.08 16.14 0.51
CA ILE A 300 -0.05 14.78 1.06
C ILE A 300 -0.91 13.84 0.20
N ALA A 301 -0.50 12.56 0.11
CA ALA A 301 -1.20 11.55 -0.68
C ALA A 301 -1.13 10.17 -0.03
N GLY A 302 -2.05 9.29 -0.37
CA GLY A 302 -2.16 7.95 0.18
C GLY A 302 -2.44 7.95 1.67
N ASP A 303 -1.84 7.01 2.40
CA ASP A 303 -2.05 6.87 3.85
C ASP A 303 -1.65 8.12 4.65
N ALA A 304 -0.87 9.04 4.09
CA ALA A 304 -0.57 10.33 4.70
C ALA A 304 -1.80 11.26 4.73
N ALA A 305 -2.69 11.14 3.74
CA ALA A 305 -3.91 11.92 3.63
C ALA A 305 -5.14 11.20 4.22
N HIS A 306 -5.24 9.90 3.99
CA HIS A 306 -6.37 9.09 4.45
C HIS A 306 -5.94 7.66 4.72
N SER A 307 -6.52 7.05 5.73
CA SER A 307 -6.43 5.60 5.94
C SER A 307 -7.80 5.05 6.24
N HIS A 308 -8.07 3.87 5.76
CA HIS A 308 -9.33 3.19 5.97
C HIS A 308 -9.08 1.70 6.20
N PRO A 309 -10.05 0.99 6.78
CA PRO A 309 -9.97 -0.44 6.97
C PRO A 309 -9.65 -1.17 5.65
N PRO A 310 -8.95 -2.30 5.69
CA PRO A 310 -8.51 -3.02 4.48
C PRO A 310 -9.65 -3.71 3.73
N TYR A 311 -10.89 -3.35 4.03
CA TYR A 311 -12.09 -3.89 3.40
C TYR A 311 -12.08 -3.66 1.91
N GLY A 312 -12.11 -4.76 1.13
CA GLY A 312 -12.02 -4.71 -0.33
C GLY A 312 -10.62 -4.42 -0.89
N GLY A 313 -9.62 -4.15 -0.04
CA GLY A 313 -8.24 -3.88 -0.47
C GLY A 313 -8.07 -2.54 -1.19
N TYR A 314 -8.81 -1.50 -0.76
CA TYR A 314 -8.82 -0.22 -1.48
C TYR A 314 -7.63 0.70 -1.17
N GLY A 315 -6.94 0.57 -0.02
CA GLY A 315 -5.92 1.54 0.44
C GLY A 315 -4.88 1.92 -0.62
N VAL A 316 -4.12 0.95 -1.10
CA VAL A 316 -3.10 1.20 -2.13
C VAL A 316 -3.72 1.68 -3.45
N ASN A 317 -4.91 1.17 -3.79
CA ASN A 317 -5.61 1.54 -5.02
C ASN A 317 -6.06 3.01 -4.99
N THR A 318 -6.63 3.46 -3.87
CA THR A 318 -7.00 4.87 -3.66
C THR A 318 -5.75 5.77 -3.66
N GLY A 319 -4.65 5.33 -3.03
CA GLY A 319 -3.39 6.06 -3.08
C GLY A 319 -2.82 6.23 -4.49
N PHE A 320 -3.02 5.27 -5.39
CA PHE A 320 -2.66 5.44 -6.81
C PHE A 320 -3.56 6.45 -7.52
N GLU A 321 -4.84 6.55 -7.14
CA GLU A 321 -5.73 7.62 -7.64
C GLU A 321 -5.24 9.00 -7.17
N ASP A 322 -4.82 9.13 -5.89
CA ASP A 322 -4.23 10.36 -5.40
C ASP A 322 -2.99 10.75 -6.22
N ALA A 323 -2.07 9.79 -6.40
CA ALA A 323 -0.86 10.03 -7.18
C ALA A 323 -1.18 10.53 -8.60
N ARG A 324 -2.13 9.87 -9.26
CA ARG A 324 -2.57 10.25 -10.61
C ARG A 324 -3.29 11.62 -10.63
N ASN A 325 -4.15 11.87 -9.66
CA ASN A 325 -4.89 13.13 -9.58
C ASN A 325 -3.96 14.31 -9.25
N LEU A 326 -3.03 14.12 -8.32
CA LEU A 326 -2.10 15.16 -7.91
C LEU A 326 -1.05 15.44 -9.00
N SER A 327 -0.54 14.42 -9.70
CA SER A 327 0.52 14.59 -10.69
C SER A 327 0.14 15.54 -11.82
N TRP A 328 -1.04 15.40 -12.43
CA TRP A 328 -1.44 16.27 -13.52
C TRP A 328 -1.71 17.71 -13.05
N LYS A 329 -2.19 17.89 -11.81
CA LYS A 329 -2.43 19.22 -11.22
C LYS A 329 -1.10 19.94 -10.93
N LEU A 330 -0.14 19.23 -10.35
CA LEU A 330 1.21 19.76 -10.15
C LEU A 330 1.88 20.08 -11.48
N SER A 331 1.75 19.21 -12.48
CA SER A 331 2.27 19.47 -13.82
C SER A 331 1.65 20.72 -14.43
N ALA A 332 0.34 20.89 -14.32
CA ALA A 332 -0.35 22.10 -14.78
C ALA A 332 0.20 23.39 -14.16
N CYS A 333 0.48 23.36 -12.85
CA CYS A 333 1.09 24.48 -12.15
C CYS A 333 2.57 24.70 -12.56
N LEU A 334 3.32 23.63 -12.73
CA LEU A 334 4.73 23.66 -13.14
C LEU A 334 4.89 24.22 -14.56
N ASP A 335 3.99 23.84 -15.47
CA ASP A 335 3.93 24.32 -16.86
C ASP A 335 3.28 25.71 -17.00
N GLY A 336 2.76 26.29 -15.91
CA GLY A 336 2.21 27.66 -15.87
C GLY A 336 0.82 27.81 -16.47
N TRP A 337 0.09 26.72 -16.78
CA TRP A 337 -1.29 26.80 -17.27
C TRP A 337 -2.33 26.43 -16.21
N GLY A 338 -1.92 25.89 -15.06
CA GLY A 338 -2.75 25.63 -13.89
C GLY A 338 -2.58 26.70 -12.82
N GLY A 339 -3.66 26.97 -12.06
CA GLY A 339 -3.63 27.84 -10.89
C GLY A 339 -3.30 27.08 -9.61
N ALA A 340 -2.88 27.84 -8.56
CA ALA A 340 -2.60 27.29 -7.25
C ALA A 340 -3.86 26.92 -6.42
N GLN A 341 -5.05 27.02 -7.00
CA GLN A 341 -6.34 26.76 -6.34
C GLN A 341 -6.85 25.34 -6.63
#